data_fcb8a78bbd08837aee17d732b40b5da9
#
_entry.id   fcb8a78bbd08837aee17d732b40b5da9
#
_cell.length_a   1.000
_cell.length_b   1.000
_cell.length_c   1.000
_cell.angle_alpha   90.00
_cell.angle_beta   90.00
_cell.angle_gamma   90.00
#
_symmetry.space_group_name_H-M   'P 1'
#
loop_
_entity.id
_entity.type
_entity.pdbx_description
1 polymer ?
#
loop_
_entity_poly.entity_id
_entity_poly.type
_entity_poly.pdbx_seq_one_letter_code
_entity_poly.pdbx_strand_id
1 'polypeptide(L)'
;MAAKKSPIIELFRKFYYQIRNHPRVYVHITNRRYKIKESLFPKDPLISEIINSLRQNGIAQVDVSNLFGPKKLDSLTNWVREKESELEIDKKKSFFLNYGIFCPPFRADLNSNPFVQFYLEKKFLQIATAYLGYIPLLHTVEIRKTIPVGDAKPSASQKWHRDPEEKRILKIFLYLSDVDLGSGPFTYIVGSNPTSKGPWSRRFPQKLPHGVYPDANLVEKFTQPGDLLEATAPMGTIIFCDTAGLHRGGYATKNERIMATGFYTSFKYSEPPPGFTAKKVKGQVSKLDEVREIVSGN
;
A
#
# COMPACT_ATOMS: atom_id res chain seq x y z
N MET A 1 31.82 -17.83 -18.94
CA MET A 1 31.70 -18.49 -17.62
C MET A 1 31.66 -17.42 -16.55
N ALA A 2 30.51 -17.16 -15.93
CA ALA A 2 30.42 -16.21 -14.82
C ALA A 2 30.98 -16.87 -13.57
N ALA A 3 32.01 -16.25 -12.96
CA ALA A 3 32.64 -16.74 -11.76
C ALA A 3 31.62 -16.88 -10.62
N LYS A 4 31.43 -18.08 -10.08
CA LYS A 4 30.62 -18.34 -8.89
C LYS A 4 31.20 -17.52 -7.73
N LYS A 5 30.44 -16.53 -7.25
CA LYS A 5 30.82 -15.73 -6.07
C LYS A 5 30.92 -16.66 -4.85
N SER A 6 31.97 -16.45 -4.03
CA SER A 6 32.18 -17.23 -2.81
C SER A 6 30.93 -17.20 -1.92
N PRO A 7 30.47 -18.35 -1.38
CA PRO A 7 29.32 -18.43 -0.47
C PRO A 7 29.45 -17.52 0.76
N ILE A 8 30.67 -17.29 1.21
CA ILE A 8 30.99 -16.41 2.34
C ILE A 8 30.70 -14.95 2.00
N ILE A 9 31.07 -14.51 0.80
CA ILE A 9 30.79 -13.13 0.34
C ILE A 9 29.27 -12.90 0.23
N GLU A 10 28.53 -13.92 -0.21
CA GLU A 10 27.08 -13.84 -0.32
C GLU A 10 26.39 -13.83 1.05
N LEU A 11 26.91 -14.56 2.02
CA LEU A 11 26.45 -14.54 3.41
C LEU A 11 26.72 -13.17 4.07
N PHE A 12 27.92 -12.62 3.92
CA PHE A 12 28.26 -11.27 4.39
C PHE A 12 27.41 -10.20 3.73
N ARG A 13 27.13 -10.33 2.44
CA ARG A 13 26.26 -9.42 1.70
C ARG A 13 24.81 -9.48 2.21
N LYS A 14 24.25 -10.67 2.45
CA LYS A 14 22.93 -10.87 3.08
C LYS A 14 22.87 -10.25 4.47
N PHE A 15 23.90 -10.52 5.31
CA PHE A 15 23.97 -9.97 6.66
C PHE A 15 24.10 -8.44 6.68
N TYR A 16 24.96 -7.88 5.81
CA TYR A 16 25.09 -6.44 5.63
C TYR A 16 23.80 -5.79 5.17
N TYR A 17 23.08 -6.43 4.20
CA TYR A 17 21.77 -5.96 3.75
C TYR A 17 20.71 -6.05 4.86
N GLN A 18 20.74 -7.10 5.67
CA GLN A 18 19.81 -7.23 6.80
C GLN A 18 20.02 -6.14 7.85
N ILE A 19 21.27 -5.84 8.21
CA ILE A 19 21.59 -4.76 9.17
C ILE A 19 21.24 -3.39 8.58
N ARG A 20 21.76 -3.07 7.39
CA ARG A 20 21.53 -1.80 6.73
C ARG A 20 20.03 -1.52 6.50
N ASN A 21 19.28 -2.55 6.18
CA ASN A 21 17.85 -2.48 5.89
C ASN A 21 16.98 -2.83 7.10
N HIS A 22 17.58 -3.03 8.29
CA HIS A 22 16.79 -3.19 9.50
C HIS A 22 15.98 -1.88 9.72
N PRO A 23 14.65 -1.95 9.93
CA PRO A 23 13.80 -0.75 9.97
C PRO A 23 14.31 0.34 10.90
N ARG A 24 14.81 -0.02 12.09
CA ARG A 24 15.38 0.95 13.05
C ARG A 24 16.66 1.61 12.52
N VAL A 25 17.54 0.84 11.88
CA VAL A 25 18.79 1.35 11.31
C VAL A 25 18.50 2.23 10.11
N TYR A 26 17.58 1.80 9.24
CA TYR A 26 17.14 2.57 8.09
C TYR A 26 16.51 3.90 8.52
N VAL A 27 15.55 3.87 9.43
CA VAL A 27 14.90 5.07 10.00
C VAL A 27 15.93 6.00 10.62
N HIS A 28 16.88 5.45 11.42
CA HIS A 28 17.92 6.26 12.05
C HIS A 28 18.83 6.94 11.01
N ILE A 29 19.28 6.20 9.99
CA ILE A 29 20.12 6.74 8.91
C ILE A 29 19.34 7.79 8.11
N THR A 30 18.08 7.51 7.76
CA THR A 30 17.24 8.40 6.96
C THR A 30 16.91 9.67 7.73
N ASN A 31 16.48 9.57 8.99
CA ASN A 31 16.19 10.72 9.83
C ASN A 31 17.45 11.58 10.06
N ARG A 32 18.61 10.95 10.28
CA ARG A 32 19.88 11.66 10.45
C ARG A 32 20.34 12.35 9.16
N ARG A 33 20.21 11.67 8.03
CA ARG A 33 20.64 12.17 6.71
C ARG A 33 19.70 13.25 6.17
N TYR A 34 18.39 13.10 6.35
CA TYR A 34 17.38 13.99 5.79
C TYR A 34 16.71 14.89 6.82
N LYS A 35 17.16 14.84 8.09
CA LYS A 35 16.64 15.70 9.19
C LYS A 35 15.11 15.71 9.25
N ILE A 36 14.48 14.53 9.06
CA ILE A 36 13.02 14.39 9.15
C ILE A 36 12.60 14.72 10.59
N LYS A 37 12.04 15.92 10.78
CA LYS A 37 11.50 16.40 12.07
C LYS A 37 9.98 16.42 11.96
N GLU A 38 9.30 16.19 13.07
CA GLU A 38 7.84 16.31 13.13
C GLU A 38 7.35 17.74 12.76
N SER A 39 8.15 18.75 13.00
CA SER A 39 7.87 20.12 12.59
C SER A 39 7.82 20.36 11.08
N LEU A 40 8.29 19.39 10.27
CA LEU A 40 8.24 19.44 8.81
C LEU A 40 6.91 18.92 8.24
N PHE A 41 6.05 18.34 9.09
CA PHE A 41 4.76 17.86 8.63
C PHE A 41 3.74 19.00 8.58
N PRO A 42 2.88 19.03 7.55
CA PRO A 42 1.92 20.10 7.40
C PRO A 42 0.98 20.16 8.59
N LYS A 43 0.65 21.37 9.01
CA LYS A 43 -0.37 21.64 10.01
C LYS A 43 -1.79 21.54 9.43
N ASP A 44 -1.97 20.75 8.37
CA ASP A 44 -3.27 20.48 7.79
C ASP A 44 -4.06 19.56 8.75
N PRO A 45 -5.23 20.00 9.26
CA PRO A 45 -6.02 19.24 10.21
C PRO A 45 -6.43 17.87 9.67
N LEU A 46 -6.81 17.79 8.39
CA LEU A 46 -7.24 16.56 7.75
C LEU A 46 -6.07 15.54 7.63
N ILE A 47 -4.90 16.02 7.23
CA ILE A 47 -3.69 15.17 7.17
C ILE A 47 -3.34 14.66 8.57
N SER A 48 -3.44 15.52 9.59
CA SER A 48 -3.18 15.15 10.98
C SER A 48 -4.18 14.10 11.48
N GLU A 49 -5.44 14.22 11.12
CA GLU A 49 -6.50 13.25 11.45
C GLU A 49 -6.22 11.88 10.80
N ILE A 50 -5.88 11.87 9.52
CA ILE A 50 -5.51 10.64 8.78
C ILE A 50 -4.33 9.94 9.46
N ILE A 51 -3.26 10.69 9.79
CA ILE A 51 -2.06 10.14 10.44
C ILE A 51 -2.41 9.57 11.83
N ASN A 52 -3.24 10.27 12.60
CA ASN A 52 -3.67 9.82 13.92
C ASN A 52 -4.53 8.55 13.83
N SER A 53 -5.47 8.49 12.88
CA SER A 53 -6.26 7.29 12.64
C SER A 53 -5.40 6.09 12.22
N LEU A 54 -4.44 6.30 11.32
CA LEU A 54 -3.46 5.26 10.96
C LEU A 54 -2.66 4.76 12.19
N ARG A 55 -2.24 5.66 13.08
CA ARG A 55 -1.47 5.29 14.29
C ARG A 55 -2.30 4.53 15.31
N GLN A 56 -3.58 4.86 15.43
CA GLN A 56 -4.48 4.25 16.41
C GLN A 56 -5.13 2.97 15.85
N ASN A 57 -5.67 3.08 14.66
CA ASN A 57 -6.58 2.10 14.07
C ASN A 57 -5.93 1.27 12.95
N GLY A 58 -4.81 1.75 12.39
CA GLY A 58 -4.17 1.15 11.21
C GLY A 58 -4.88 1.47 9.90
N ILE A 59 -5.97 2.24 9.94
CA ILE A 59 -6.78 2.58 8.78
C ILE A 59 -7.42 3.97 8.92
N ALA A 60 -7.59 4.68 7.80
CA ALA A 60 -8.34 5.93 7.69
C ALA A 60 -9.06 5.99 6.34
N GLN A 61 -10.20 6.66 6.28
CA GLN A 61 -10.96 6.87 5.05
C GLN A 61 -11.24 8.36 4.85
N VAL A 62 -11.19 8.81 3.60
CA VAL A 62 -11.48 10.20 3.23
C VAL A 62 -11.96 10.27 1.78
N ASP A 63 -12.80 11.23 1.46
CA ASP A 63 -13.15 11.51 0.06
C ASP A 63 -11.98 12.21 -0.65
N VAL A 64 -11.72 11.83 -1.91
CA VAL A 64 -10.62 12.37 -2.71
C VAL A 64 -10.75 13.89 -2.90
N SER A 65 -11.97 14.41 -2.97
CA SER A 65 -12.24 15.84 -3.12
C SER A 65 -11.77 16.68 -1.93
N ASN A 66 -11.79 16.11 -0.72
CA ASN A 66 -11.31 16.77 0.49
C ASN A 66 -9.78 16.97 0.49
N LEU A 67 -9.05 16.09 -0.22
CA LEU A 67 -7.60 16.24 -0.34
C LEU A 67 -7.19 17.03 -1.58
N PHE A 68 -7.85 16.79 -2.73
CA PHE A 68 -7.35 17.24 -4.03
C PHE A 68 -8.36 18.08 -4.82
N GLY A 69 -9.54 18.29 -4.27
CA GLY A 69 -10.65 18.95 -4.97
C GLY A 69 -11.41 18.02 -5.94
N PRO A 70 -12.58 18.45 -6.40
CA PRO A 70 -13.55 17.58 -7.10
C PRO A 70 -13.07 17.08 -8.48
N LYS A 71 -12.25 17.87 -9.18
CA LYS A 71 -11.78 17.52 -10.55
C LYS A 71 -10.74 16.43 -10.61
N LYS A 72 -10.14 16.06 -9.46
CA LYS A 72 -9.04 15.08 -9.46
C LYS A 72 -9.50 13.69 -9.88
N LEU A 73 -10.69 13.31 -9.48
CA LEU A 73 -11.26 12.00 -9.79
C LEU A 73 -11.54 11.83 -11.28
N ASP A 74 -12.01 12.90 -11.94
CA ASP A 74 -12.43 12.84 -13.35
C ASP A 74 -11.30 12.38 -14.29
N SER A 75 -10.09 12.88 -14.08
CA SER A 75 -8.95 12.51 -14.92
C SER A 75 -8.58 11.02 -14.76
N LEU A 76 -8.72 10.47 -13.56
CA LEU A 76 -8.41 9.06 -13.26
C LEU A 76 -9.49 8.12 -13.81
N THR A 77 -10.76 8.49 -13.66
CA THR A 77 -11.87 7.70 -14.17
C THR A 77 -11.95 7.72 -15.69
N ASN A 78 -11.60 8.84 -16.34
CA ASN A 78 -11.49 8.92 -17.79
C ASN A 78 -10.41 7.97 -18.31
N TRP A 79 -9.23 7.96 -17.69
CA TRP A 79 -8.16 7.02 -18.06
C TRP A 79 -8.62 5.55 -17.94
N VAL A 80 -9.34 5.19 -16.86
CA VAL A 80 -9.89 3.84 -16.69
C VAL A 80 -10.87 3.49 -17.81
N ARG A 81 -11.76 4.43 -18.17
CA ARG A 81 -12.73 4.23 -19.25
C ARG A 81 -12.05 4.01 -20.60
N GLU A 82 -10.99 4.77 -20.90
CA GLU A 82 -10.22 4.61 -22.12
C GLU A 82 -9.51 3.25 -22.19
N LYS A 83 -9.14 2.68 -21.02
CA LYS A 83 -8.46 1.39 -20.92
C LYS A 83 -9.38 0.18 -20.79
N GLU A 84 -10.70 0.38 -20.76
CA GLU A 84 -11.66 -0.73 -20.55
C GLU A 84 -11.55 -1.82 -21.63
N SER A 85 -11.28 -1.44 -22.89
CA SER A 85 -11.11 -2.39 -23.99
C SER A 85 -9.77 -3.17 -23.97
N GLU A 86 -8.81 -2.74 -23.13
CA GLU A 86 -7.47 -3.35 -23.02
C GLU A 86 -7.35 -4.25 -21.78
N LEU A 87 -8.47 -4.57 -21.11
CA LEU A 87 -8.45 -5.38 -19.88
C LEU A 87 -7.94 -6.79 -20.12
N GLU A 88 -6.98 -7.18 -19.28
CA GLU A 88 -6.42 -8.55 -19.28
C GLU A 88 -6.78 -9.27 -17.97
N ILE A 89 -7.13 -10.56 -18.11
CA ILE A 89 -7.33 -11.44 -16.95
C ILE A 89 -5.99 -11.65 -16.25
N ASP A 90 -5.99 -11.46 -14.91
CA ASP A 90 -4.82 -11.81 -14.11
C ASP A 90 -4.58 -13.33 -14.19
N LYS A 91 -3.49 -13.74 -14.82
CA LYS A 91 -3.13 -15.15 -15.02
C LYS A 91 -2.99 -15.96 -13.73
N LYS A 92 -2.73 -15.26 -12.58
CA LYS A 92 -2.57 -15.88 -11.27
C LYS A 92 -3.85 -15.86 -10.44
N LYS A 93 -4.74 -14.90 -10.73
CA LYS A 93 -5.94 -14.62 -9.95
C LYS A 93 -7.10 -14.33 -10.90
N SER A 94 -7.79 -15.37 -11.31
CA SER A 94 -8.88 -15.30 -12.31
C SER A 94 -10.05 -14.36 -11.96
N PHE A 95 -10.11 -13.89 -10.73
CA PHE A 95 -11.13 -12.93 -10.28
C PHE A 95 -10.70 -11.46 -10.40
N PHE A 96 -9.52 -11.19 -10.97
CA PHE A 96 -9.07 -9.84 -11.30
C PHE A 96 -8.88 -9.66 -12.80
N LEU A 97 -9.39 -8.53 -13.31
CA LEU A 97 -8.98 -7.96 -14.58
C LEU A 97 -8.02 -6.80 -14.28
N ASN A 98 -6.91 -6.72 -15.03
CA ASN A 98 -5.90 -5.70 -14.80
C ASN A 98 -6.02 -4.57 -15.82
N TYR A 99 -6.18 -3.33 -15.36
CA TYR A 99 -5.93 -2.13 -16.16
C TYR A 99 -4.43 -1.83 -16.25
N GLY A 100 -3.66 -2.20 -15.25
CA GLY A 100 -2.21 -2.07 -15.25
C GLY A 100 -1.57 -2.26 -13.89
N ILE A 101 -0.31 -2.68 -13.93
CA ILE A 101 0.58 -2.75 -12.77
C ILE A 101 1.85 -2.00 -13.13
N PHE A 102 2.17 -0.95 -12.36
CA PHE A 102 3.26 -0.05 -12.63
C PHE A 102 4.26 -0.07 -11.47
N CYS A 103 5.55 -0.02 -11.79
CA CYS A 103 6.62 -0.02 -10.81
C CYS A 103 7.51 1.23 -10.99
N PRO A 104 7.09 2.40 -10.48
CA PRO A 104 7.73 3.69 -10.76
C PRO A 104 9.24 3.73 -10.48
N PRO A 105 9.76 3.08 -9.41
CA PRO A 105 11.18 3.15 -9.11
C PRO A 105 12.08 2.49 -10.14
N PHE A 106 11.49 1.64 -11.00
CA PHE A 106 12.22 0.82 -11.96
C PHE A 106 12.01 1.22 -13.41
N ARG A 107 11.09 2.18 -13.68
CA ARG A 107 10.73 2.59 -15.03
C ARG A 107 10.42 4.09 -15.10
N ALA A 108 11.32 4.85 -15.73
CA ALA A 108 11.17 6.30 -15.89
C ALA A 108 10.03 6.70 -16.84
N ASP A 109 9.67 5.83 -17.78
CA ASP A 109 8.58 6.04 -18.73
C ASP A 109 7.18 6.09 -18.08
N LEU A 110 7.05 5.64 -16.84
CA LEU A 110 5.79 5.69 -16.08
C LEU A 110 5.51 7.06 -15.45
N ASN A 111 6.44 8.00 -15.52
CA ASN A 111 6.26 9.33 -14.92
C ASN A 111 5.09 10.13 -15.53
N SER A 112 4.63 9.78 -16.73
CA SER A 112 3.45 10.37 -17.38
C SER A 112 2.13 9.66 -17.04
N ASN A 113 2.17 8.50 -16.38
CA ASN A 113 0.96 7.76 -16.05
C ASN A 113 0.18 8.50 -14.97
N PRO A 114 -1.13 8.79 -15.15
CA PRO A 114 -1.92 9.63 -14.25
C PRO A 114 -2.04 9.03 -12.84
N PHE A 115 -2.09 7.71 -12.70
CA PHE A 115 -2.13 7.06 -11.40
C PHE A 115 -0.78 7.08 -10.69
N VAL A 116 0.33 6.96 -11.42
CA VAL A 116 1.66 7.13 -10.84
C VAL A 116 1.82 8.57 -10.34
N GLN A 117 1.41 9.57 -11.12
CA GLN A 117 1.43 10.97 -10.69
C GLN A 117 0.50 11.22 -9.51
N PHE A 118 -0.70 10.62 -9.50
CA PHE A 118 -1.62 10.73 -8.37
C PHE A 118 -0.99 10.23 -7.07
N TYR A 119 -0.39 9.04 -7.07
CA TYR A 119 0.24 8.50 -5.87
C TYR A 119 1.59 9.17 -5.52
N LEU A 120 2.16 9.99 -6.39
CA LEU A 120 3.31 10.86 -6.09
C LEU A 120 2.91 12.25 -5.61
N GLU A 121 1.62 12.55 -5.45
CA GLU A 121 1.15 13.83 -4.91
C GLU A 121 1.76 14.14 -3.54
N LYS A 122 2.11 15.41 -3.34
CA LYS A 122 2.76 15.91 -2.11
C LYS A 122 2.05 15.45 -0.84
N LYS A 123 0.73 15.53 -0.79
CA LYS A 123 -0.05 15.14 0.40
C LYS A 123 0.10 13.67 0.75
N PHE A 124 0.12 12.78 -0.24
CA PHE A 124 0.34 11.34 0.00
C PHE A 124 1.76 11.07 0.51
N LEU A 125 2.75 11.70 -0.08
CA LEU A 125 4.15 11.55 0.37
C LEU A 125 4.35 12.08 1.79
N GLN A 126 3.69 13.16 2.15
CA GLN A 126 3.69 13.71 3.51
C GLN A 126 3.04 12.76 4.51
N ILE A 127 1.84 12.23 4.21
CA ILE A 127 1.15 11.24 5.05
C ILE A 127 2.02 9.99 5.21
N ALA A 128 2.53 9.46 4.10
CA ALA A 128 3.37 8.26 4.11
C ALA A 128 4.65 8.46 4.92
N THR A 129 5.34 9.60 4.75
CA THR A 129 6.55 9.94 5.51
C THR A 129 6.26 10.05 7.00
N ALA A 130 5.17 10.75 7.37
CA ALA A 130 4.79 10.95 8.77
C ALA A 130 4.37 9.65 9.46
N TYR A 131 3.67 8.78 8.72
CA TYR A 131 3.21 7.50 9.26
C TYR A 131 4.36 6.49 9.36
N LEU A 132 5.11 6.30 8.28
CA LEU A 132 6.20 5.31 8.21
C LEU A 132 7.43 5.72 9.01
N GLY A 133 7.65 7.05 9.22
CA GLY A 133 8.79 7.60 9.93
C GLY A 133 10.08 7.65 9.11
N TYR A 134 9.97 7.52 7.79
CA TYR A 134 11.07 7.65 6.82
C TYR A 134 10.52 8.10 5.47
N ILE A 135 11.38 8.57 4.58
CA ILE A 135 11.00 8.93 3.21
C ILE A 135 10.61 7.65 2.46
N PRO A 136 9.37 7.54 2.01
CA PRO A 136 8.87 6.33 1.38
C PRO A 136 9.33 6.20 -0.07
N LEU A 137 9.28 4.97 -0.57
CA LEU A 137 9.34 4.64 -1.97
C LEU A 137 7.94 4.23 -2.43
N LEU A 138 7.41 4.85 -3.47
CA LEU A 138 6.23 4.33 -4.16
C LEU A 138 6.66 3.11 -4.97
N HIS A 139 6.47 1.93 -4.40
CA HIS A 139 6.97 0.67 -4.96
C HIS A 139 6.14 0.20 -6.15
N THR A 140 4.82 0.19 -5.99
CA THR A 140 3.90 -0.31 -7.01
C THR A 140 2.63 0.53 -7.04
N VAL A 141 2.10 0.73 -8.23
CA VAL A 141 0.74 1.22 -8.48
C VAL A 141 0.00 0.15 -9.27
N GLU A 142 -1.15 -0.26 -8.77
CA GLU A 142 -1.99 -1.28 -9.41
C GLU A 142 -3.39 -0.75 -9.62
N ILE A 143 -3.98 -0.98 -10.79
CA ILE A 143 -5.38 -0.68 -11.06
C ILE A 143 -6.04 -1.97 -11.50
N ARG A 144 -7.06 -2.42 -10.75
CA ARG A 144 -7.74 -3.69 -10.97
C ARG A 144 -9.24 -3.57 -10.87
N LYS A 145 -9.91 -4.35 -11.71
CA LYS A 145 -11.33 -4.66 -11.60
C LYS A 145 -11.47 -6.03 -10.95
N THR A 146 -12.16 -6.11 -9.82
CA THR A 146 -12.60 -7.36 -9.20
C THR A 146 -13.93 -7.73 -9.82
N ILE A 147 -14.07 -8.98 -10.27
CA ILE A 147 -15.30 -9.49 -10.88
C ILE A 147 -15.97 -10.51 -9.96
N PRO A 148 -17.31 -10.61 -9.98
CA PRO A 148 -18.04 -11.64 -9.26
C PRO A 148 -17.63 -13.04 -9.74
N VAL A 149 -17.41 -13.94 -8.80
CA VAL A 149 -16.95 -15.31 -9.09
C VAL A 149 -17.93 -16.38 -8.63
N GLY A 150 -19.17 -15.97 -8.29
CA GLY A 150 -20.23 -16.88 -7.85
C GLY A 150 -19.85 -17.64 -6.58
N ASP A 151 -20.05 -18.96 -6.60
CA ASP A 151 -19.80 -19.83 -5.44
C ASP A 151 -18.35 -20.28 -5.25
N ALA A 152 -17.40 -19.70 -6.02
CA ALA A 152 -15.99 -20.06 -5.88
C ALA A 152 -15.48 -19.66 -4.49
N LYS A 153 -14.61 -20.49 -3.91
CA LYS A 153 -14.03 -20.22 -2.59
C LYS A 153 -13.01 -19.09 -2.65
N PRO A 154 -12.94 -18.21 -1.62
CA PRO A 154 -11.95 -17.17 -1.52
C PRO A 154 -10.51 -17.70 -1.70
N SER A 155 -9.71 -17.02 -2.51
CA SER A 155 -8.33 -17.41 -2.78
C SER A 155 -7.37 -16.22 -2.60
N ALA A 156 -6.10 -16.51 -2.36
CA ALA A 156 -5.04 -15.51 -2.21
C ALA A 156 -5.44 -14.34 -1.30
N SER A 157 -5.37 -13.09 -1.77
CA SER A 157 -5.68 -11.88 -1.01
C SER A 157 -7.15 -11.71 -0.61
N GLN A 158 -8.05 -12.58 -1.07
CA GLN A 158 -9.44 -12.65 -0.58
C GLN A 158 -9.56 -13.34 0.77
N LYS A 159 -8.52 -14.07 1.20
CA LYS A 159 -8.42 -14.65 2.53
C LYS A 159 -7.81 -13.66 3.51
N TRP A 160 -8.12 -13.82 4.80
CA TRP A 160 -7.44 -13.07 5.85
C TRP A 160 -5.93 -13.25 5.77
N HIS A 161 -5.19 -12.15 5.75
CA HIS A 161 -3.73 -12.17 5.71
C HIS A 161 -3.13 -10.88 6.28
N ARG A 162 -1.82 -10.89 6.45
CA ARG A 162 -0.98 -9.72 6.69
C ARG A 162 0.03 -9.65 5.56
N ASP A 163 0.30 -8.45 5.07
CA ASP A 163 1.40 -8.27 4.14
C ASP A 163 2.74 -8.46 4.87
N PRO A 164 3.67 -9.25 4.30
CA PRO A 164 4.90 -9.65 5.01
C PRO A 164 6.08 -8.72 4.80
N GLU A 165 5.96 -7.71 3.96
CA GLU A 165 7.09 -6.94 3.46
C GLU A 165 7.81 -6.19 4.58
N GLU A 166 7.09 -5.50 5.45
CA GLU A 166 7.65 -4.70 6.54
C GLU A 166 6.76 -4.71 7.79
N LYS A 167 7.26 -4.16 8.92
CA LYS A 167 6.47 -4.00 10.15
C LYS A 167 5.42 -2.92 10.06
N ARG A 168 5.62 -1.94 9.18
CA ARG A 168 4.67 -0.90 8.80
C ARG A 168 4.64 -0.83 7.29
N ILE A 169 3.46 -0.93 6.74
CA ILE A 169 3.23 -0.91 5.31
C ILE A 169 2.08 0.05 5.06
N LEU A 170 2.29 1.05 4.23
CA LEU A 170 1.19 1.91 3.83
C LEU A 170 0.75 1.56 2.42
N LYS A 171 -0.46 1.09 2.29
CA LYS A 171 -1.19 1.06 1.01
C LYS A 171 -2.27 2.13 1.03
N ILE A 172 -2.40 2.82 -0.08
CA ILE A 172 -3.45 3.81 -0.31
C ILE A 172 -4.32 3.27 -1.43
N PHE A 173 -5.58 2.99 -1.12
CA PHE A 173 -6.56 2.52 -2.09
C PHE A 173 -7.43 3.69 -2.51
N LEU A 174 -7.82 3.73 -3.79
CA LEU A 174 -8.82 4.64 -4.32
C LEU A 174 -9.92 3.82 -4.97
N TYR A 175 -11.14 3.98 -4.55
CA TYR A 175 -12.30 3.40 -5.22
C TYR A 175 -12.66 4.20 -6.47
N LEU A 176 -12.70 3.50 -7.59
CA LEU A 176 -13.04 4.02 -8.92
C LEU A 176 -14.44 3.54 -9.40
N SER A 177 -15.17 2.88 -8.52
CA SER A 177 -16.58 2.53 -8.60
C SER A 177 -17.22 2.62 -7.22
N ASP A 178 -18.52 2.68 -7.13
CA ASP A 178 -19.21 2.49 -5.86
C ASP A 178 -18.95 1.07 -5.34
N VAL A 179 -18.81 0.95 -4.02
CA VAL A 179 -18.51 -0.32 -3.37
C VAL A 179 -19.51 -0.60 -2.27
N ASP A 180 -20.32 -1.60 -2.49
CA ASP A 180 -21.26 -2.20 -1.54
C ASP A 180 -20.76 -3.56 -1.06
N LEU A 181 -21.53 -4.26 -0.23
CA LEU A 181 -21.19 -5.61 0.24
C LEU A 181 -21.11 -6.62 -0.91
N GLY A 182 -21.92 -6.45 -1.96
CA GLY A 182 -21.91 -7.33 -3.14
C GLY A 182 -20.69 -7.16 -4.03
N SER A 183 -20.04 -6.00 -3.95
CA SER A 183 -18.81 -5.69 -4.68
C SER A 183 -17.54 -6.23 -4.01
N GLY A 184 -17.66 -6.84 -2.83
CA GLY A 184 -16.52 -7.34 -2.06
C GLY A 184 -15.62 -6.21 -1.53
N PRO A 185 -16.07 -5.42 -0.54
CA PRO A 185 -15.31 -4.31 -0.01
C PRO A 185 -13.99 -4.77 0.61
N PHE A 186 -12.99 -3.89 0.61
CA PHE A 186 -11.78 -4.09 1.41
C PHE A 186 -12.18 -4.23 2.88
N THR A 187 -11.70 -5.28 3.55
CA THR A 187 -12.07 -5.57 4.92
C THR A 187 -10.82 -5.58 5.80
N TYR A 188 -10.89 -4.91 6.94
CA TYR A 188 -9.77 -4.72 7.85
C TYR A 188 -10.19 -4.95 9.30
N ILE A 189 -9.32 -5.56 10.10
CA ILE A 189 -9.48 -5.61 11.54
C ILE A 189 -8.81 -4.38 12.14
N VAL A 190 -9.60 -3.48 12.68
CA VAL A 190 -9.15 -2.20 13.23
C VAL A 190 -8.15 -2.41 14.36
N GLY A 191 -7.00 -1.75 14.28
CA GLY A 191 -5.94 -1.84 15.28
C GLY A 191 -5.15 -3.15 15.28
N SER A 192 -5.29 -4.01 14.27
CA SER A 192 -4.56 -5.29 14.17
C SER A 192 -3.13 -5.15 13.65
N ASN A 193 -2.72 -3.97 13.20
CA ASN A 193 -1.35 -3.73 12.76
C ASN A 193 -0.33 -3.82 13.92
N PRO A 194 0.89 -4.33 13.69
CA PRO A 194 1.87 -4.62 14.74
C PRO A 194 2.29 -3.40 15.58
N THR A 195 2.06 -2.19 15.08
CA THR A 195 2.45 -0.95 15.74
C THR A 195 1.28 -0.23 16.39
N SER A 196 0.05 -0.74 16.25
CA SER A 196 -1.12 -0.21 16.92
C SER A 196 -1.01 -0.39 18.44
N LYS A 197 -1.51 0.59 19.17
CA LYS A 197 -1.69 0.54 20.61
C LYS A 197 -3.11 0.08 21.01
N GLY A 198 -3.94 -0.24 20.02
CA GLY A 198 -5.32 -0.63 20.21
C GLY A 198 -5.49 -1.96 20.95
N PRO A 199 -6.67 -2.19 21.52
CA PRO A 199 -6.95 -3.40 22.33
C PRO A 199 -6.87 -4.69 21.50
N TRP A 200 -7.05 -4.61 20.20
CA TRP A 200 -7.04 -5.77 19.32
C TRP A 200 -5.66 -6.42 19.21
N SER A 201 -4.60 -5.62 19.17
CA SER A 201 -3.22 -6.12 19.11
C SER A 201 -2.85 -7.01 20.30
N ARG A 202 -3.57 -6.87 21.43
CA ARG A 202 -3.39 -7.70 22.64
C ARG A 202 -4.20 -8.99 22.63
N ARG A 203 -5.30 -9.04 21.85
CA ARG A 203 -6.21 -10.20 21.80
C ARG A 203 -5.79 -11.23 20.77
N PHE A 204 -5.30 -10.79 19.62
CA PHE A 204 -4.88 -11.69 18.56
C PHE A 204 -3.40 -12.08 18.72
N PRO A 205 -3.06 -13.38 18.66
CA PRO A 205 -1.67 -13.80 18.77
C PRO A 205 -0.78 -13.13 17.73
N GLN A 206 0.13 -12.29 18.19
CA GLN A 206 1.06 -11.55 17.31
C GLN A 206 2.10 -12.44 16.60
N LYS A 207 2.18 -13.71 17.01
CA LYS A 207 3.17 -14.68 16.54
C LYS A 207 2.79 -15.39 15.24
N LEU A 208 1.73 -14.98 14.56
CA LEU A 208 1.50 -15.50 13.22
C LEU A 208 2.66 -15.03 12.33
N PRO A 209 3.35 -15.96 11.66
CA PRO A 209 4.41 -15.59 10.73
C PRO A 209 3.86 -14.63 9.67
N HIS A 210 4.67 -13.64 9.28
CA HIS A 210 4.32 -12.78 8.17
C HIS A 210 4.03 -13.63 6.93
N GLY A 211 2.98 -13.28 6.18
CA GLY A 211 2.60 -13.98 4.96
C GLY A 211 1.83 -15.28 5.14
N VAL A 212 1.53 -15.67 6.37
CA VAL A 212 0.64 -16.83 6.62
C VAL A 212 -0.80 -16.35 6.64
N TYR A 213 -1.67 -17.10 5.97
CA TYR A 213 -3.10 -16.90 5.98
C TYR A 213 -3.70 -17.56 7.24
N PRO A 214 -4.16 -16.80 8.24
CA PRO A 214 -4.80 -17.38 9.41
C PRO A 214 -6.11 -18.07 9.02
N ASP A 215 -6.49 -19.08 9.79
CA ASP A 215 -7.80 -19.69 9.67
C ASP A 215 -8.90 -18.65 9.94
N ALA A 216 -9.93 -18.62 9.10
CA ALA A 216 -11.03 -17.67 9.21
C ALA A 216 -11.77 -17.79 10.55
N ASN A 217 -11.99 -19.03 11.02
CA ASN A 217 -12.65 -19.30 12.32
C ASN A 217 -11.81 -18.75 13.48
N LEU A 218 -10.46 -18.79 13.35
CA LEU A 218 -9.57 -18.22 14.35
C LEU A 218 -9.70 -16.69 14.38
N VAL A 219 -9.78 -16.05 13.22
CA VAL A 219 -9.99 -14.60 13.13
C VAL A 219 -11.34 -14.22 13.75
N GLU A 220 -12.40 -14.90 13.37
CA GLU A 220 -13.75 -14.68 13.90
C GLU A 220 -13.82 -14.84 15.43
N LYS A 221 -13.17 -15.86 15.98
CA LYS A 221 -13.12 -16.10 17.42
C LYS A 221 -12.53 -14.94 18.22
N PHE A 222 -11.56 -14.22 17.65
CA PHE A 222 -10.90 -13.10 18.32
C PHE A 222 -11.46 -11.74 17.93
N THR A 223 -12.32 -11.66 16.92
CA THR A 223 -12.95 -10.42 16.45
C THR A 223 -14.21 -10.14 17.29
N GLN A 224 -14.34 -8.92 17.78
CA GLN A 224 -15.52 -8.44 18.49
C GLN A 224 -16.34 -7.47 17.61
N PRO A 225 -17.61 -7.25 17.93
CA PRO A 225 -18.39 -6.19 17.28
C PRO A 225 -17.64 -4.86 17.33
N GLY A 226 -17.53 -4.19 16.17
CA GLY A 226 -16.79 -2.93 16.03
C GLY A 226 -15.29 -3.07 15.70
N ASP A 227 -14.71 -4.27 15.77
CA ASP A 227 -13.33 -4.49 15.32
C ASP A 227 -13.24 -4.60 13.79
N LEU A 228 -14.33 -5.00 13.13
CA LEU A 228 -14.36 -5.25 11.70
C LEU A 228 -14.81 -4.01 10.94
N LEU A 229 -13.97 -3.56 10.03
CA LEU A 229 -14.33 -2.54 9.05
C LEU A 229 -14.48 -3.19 7.67
N GLU A 230 -15.69 -3.22 7.17
CA GLU A 230 -15.99 -3.50 5.76
C GLU A 230 -16.13 -2.14 5.06
N ALA A 231 -15.14 -1.78 4.26
CA ALA A 231 -15.03 -0.46 3.66
C ALA A 231 -16.01 -0.30 2.48
N THR A 232 -17.30 -0.36 2.75
CA THR A 232 -18.33 0.05 1.78
C THR A 232 -18.33 1.57 1.66
N ALA A 233 -18.27 2.10 0.42
CA ALA A 233 -18.15 3.53 0.22
C ALA A 233 -18.42 3.90 -1.26
N PRO A 234 -18.78 5.16 -1.55
CA PRO A 234 -18.92 5.66 -2.91
C PRO A 234 -17.57 5.73 -3.63
N MET A 235 -17.63 5.78 -4.96
CA MET A 235 -16.53 6.13 -5.83
C MET A 235 -15.87 7.44 -5.36
N GLY A 236 -14.54 7.49 -5.41
CA GLY A 236 -13.75 8.63 -4.92
C GLY A 236 -13.26 8.47 -3.48
N THR A 237 -13.70 7.44 -2.77
CA THR A 237 -13.19 7.17 -1.42
C THR A 237 -11.75 6.69 -1.48
N ILE A 238 -10.88 7.37 -0.73
CA ILE A 238 -9.50 6.98 -0.46
C ILE A 238 -9.43 6.25 0.88
N ILE A 239 -8.78 5.08 0.90
CA ILE A 239 -8.52 4.31 2.11
C ILE A 239 -7.01 4.24 2.32
N PHE A 240 -6.54 4.83 3.41
CA PHE A 240 -5.16 4.67 3.90
C PHE A 240 -5.13 3.47 4.83
N CYS A 241 -4.26 2.51 4.59
CA CYS A 241 -4.22 1.30 5.39
C CYS A 241 -2.79 0.79 5.66
N ASP A 242 -2.51 0.47 6.91
CA ASP A 242 -1.33 -0.33 7.27
C ASP A 242 -1.64 -1.81 7.07
N THR A 243 -1.27 -2.33 5.92
CA THR A 243 -1.57 -3.72 5.54
C THR A 243 -0.68 -4.77 6.22
N ALA A 244 0.23 -4.36 7.12
CA ALA A 244 0.81 -5.28 8.10
C ALA A 244 -0.23 -5.73 9.15
N GLY A 245 -1.40 -5.04 9.24
CA GLY A 245 -2.59 -5.50 9.96
C GLY A 245 -3.34 -6.60 9.23
N LEU A 246 -4.28 -7.23 9.94
CA LEU A 246 -5.13 -8.28 9.36
C LEU A 246 -6.17 -7.66 8.43
N HIS A 247 -6.13 -8.09 7.19
CA HIS A 247 -7.02 -7.61 6.14
C HIS A 247 -7.32 -8.68 5.10
N ARG A 248 -8.32 -8.40 4.28
CA ARG A 248 -8.63 -9.17 3.08
C ARG A 248 -9.17 -8.23 2.00
N GLY A 249 -8.86 -8.54 0.74
CA GLY A 249 -9.58 -7.99 -0.40
C GLY A 249 -10.93 -8.69 -0.47
N GLY A 250 -12.02 -7.95 -0.41
CA GLY A 250 -13.35 -8.54 -0.35
C GLY A 250 -13.67 -9.47 -1.51
N TYR A 251 -14.59 -10.34 -1.27
CA TYR A 251 -15.10 -11.33 -2.22
C TYR A 251 -16.32 -10.77 -2.94
N ALA A 252 -16.16 -10.42 -4.21
CA ALA A 252 -17.26 -9.90 -5.03
C ALA A 252 -18.25 -11.03 -5.35
N THR A 253 -19.50 -10.85 -5.01
CA THR A 253 -20.60 -11.84 -5.20
C THR A 253 -21.62 -11.40 -6.23
N LYS A 254 -21.87 -10.09 -6.36
CA LYS A 254 -22.91 -9.54 -7.22
C LYS A 254 -22.40 -8.46 -8.16
N ASN A 255 -21.60 -7.52 -7.63
CA ASN A 255 -21.20 -6.33 -8.33
C ASN A 255 -19.68 -6.33 -8.54
N GLU A 256 -19.22 -5.67 -9.58
CA GLU A 256 -17.80 -5.43 -9.84
C GLU A 256 -17.26 -4.32 -8.92
N ARG A 257 -15.96 -4.30 -8.69
CA ARG A 257 -15.27 -3.22 -8.02
C ARG A 257 -14.02 -2.83 -8.78
N ILE A 258 -13.87 -1.55 -9.08
CA ILE A 258 -12.65 -1.00 -9.65
C ILE A 258 -11.90 -0.26 -8.54
N MET A 259 -10.64 -0.61 -8.34
CA MET A 259 -9.80 -0.04 -7.29
C MET A 259 -8.38 0.17 -7.78
N ALA A 260 -7.85 1.36 -7.53
CA ALA A 260 -6.43 1.64 -7.65
C ALA A 260 -5.74 1.50 -6.29
N THR A 261 -4.48 1.09 -6.29
CA THR A 261 -3.66 0.88 -5.10
C THR A 261 -2.27 1.46 -5.30
N GLY A 262 -1.85 2.37 -4.43
CA GLY A 262 -0.46 2.80 -4.29
C GLY A 262 0.19 2.12 -3.09
N PHE A 263 1.34 1.47 -3.31
CA PHE A 263 2.07 0.74 -2.28
C PHE A 263 3.37 1.45 -1.93
N TYR A 264 3.52 1.85 -0.66
CA TYR A 264 4.67 2.59 -0.14
C TYR A 264 5.48 1.73 0.81
N THR A 265 6.79 1.66 0.54
CA THR A 265 7.75 0.89 1.33
C THR A 265 9.01 1.68 1.62
N SER A 266 9.90 1.09 2.44
CA SER A 266 11.29 1.55 2.53
C SER A 266 12.10 1.11 1.31
N PHE A 267 13.30 1.71 1.12
CA PHE A 267 14.23 1.32 0.07
C PHE A 267 14.75 -0.14 0.17
N LYS A 268 14.32 -0.90 1.16
CA LYS A 268 14.65 -2.32 1.30
C LYS A 268 14.16 -3.16 0.12
N TYR A 269 13.01 -2.79 -0.44
CA TYR A 269 12.43 -3.43 -1.63
C TYR A 269 12.92 -2.77 -2.91
N SER A 270 14.23 -2.61 -3.08
CA SER A 270 14.83 -2.05 -4.29
C SER A 270 14.86 -3.01 -5.50
N GLU A 271 14.25 -4.19 -5.37
CA GLU A 271 14.09 -5.13 -6.47
C GLU A 271 12.66 -5.06 -7.03
N PRO A 272 12.52 -5.09 -8.37
CA PRO A 272 11.19 -5.10 -8.97
C PRO A 272 10.44 -6.38 -8.61
N PRO A 273 9.10 -6.32 -8.55
CA PRO A 273 8.29 -7.52 -8.38
C PRO A 273 8.62 -8.58 -9.45
N PRO A 274 8.47 -9.88 -9.12
CA PRO A 274 8.67 -10.94 -10.10
C PRO A 274 7.85 -10.72 -11.37
N GLY A 275 8.50 -10.77 -12.53
CA GLY A 275 7.86 -10.56 -13.83
C GLY A 275 8.09 -9.17 -14.44
N PHE A 276 8.72 -8.24 -13.71
CA PHE A 276 9.14 -6.96 -14.25
C PHE A 276 10.61 -7.01 -14.68
N THR A 277 10.89 -6.63 -15.94
CA THR A 277 12.25 -6.40 -16.43
C THR A 277 12.70 -5.02 -15.97
N ALA A 278 13.55 -4.97 -14.95
CA ALA A 278 14.10 -3.72 -14.45
C ALA A 278 15.16 -3.16 -15.43
N LYS A 279 14.88 -2.06 -16.10
CA LYS A 279 15.94 -1.13 -16.51
C LYS A 279 16.24 -0.24 -15.31
N LYS A 280 17.41 -0.40 -14.67
CA LYS A 280 17.87 0.49 -13.61
C LYS A 280 17.76 1.95 -14.06
N VAL A 281 16.90 2.73 -13.43
CA VAL A 281 16.81 4.16 -13.67
C VAL A 281 18.01 4.82 -13.00
N LYS A 282 18.97 5.27 -13.78
CA LYS A 282 19.97 6.25 -13.34
C LYS A 282 19.22 7.54 -13.05
N GLY A 283 19.10 7.98 -11.81
CA GLY A 283 18.46 9.25 -11.50
C GLY A 283 17.46 9.25 -10.35
N GLN A 284 17.30 8.13 -9.64
CA GLN A 284 16.49 8.12 -8.40
C GLN A 284 17.00 9.07 -7.30
N VAL A 285 18.21 9.61 -7.44
CA VAL A 285 18.80 10.60 -6.52
C VAL A 285 18.16 11.98 -6.70
N SER A 286 17.73 12.35 -7.90
CA SER A 286 17.05 13.63 -8.14
C SER A 286 15.65 13.69 -7.53
N LYS A 287 14.91 12.58 -7.52
CA LYS A 287 13.61 12.51 -6.86
C LYS A 287 13.70 12.52 -5.32
N LEU A 288 14.82 12.15 -4.75
CA LEU A 288 15.08 12.32 -3.31
C LEU A 288 15.24 13.80 -2.94
N ASP A 289 15.73 14.64 -3.85
CA ASP A 289 15.85 16.09 -3.64
C ASP A 289 14.47 16.76 -3.78
N GLU A 290 13.63 16.35 -4.74
CA GLU A 290 12.22 16.76 -4.82
C GLU A 290 11.44 16.36 -3.56
N VAL A 291 11.65 15.16 -3.03
CA VAL A 291 11.03 14.73 -1.77
C VAL A 291 11.58 15.50 -0.56
N ARG A 292 12.83 15.98 -0.61
CA ARG A 292 13.38 16.93 0.38
C ARG A 292 12.60 18.23 0.40
N GLU A 293 12.33 18.82 -0.75
CA GLU A 293 11.51 20.04 -0.88
C GLU A 293 10.10 19.79 -0.38
N ILE A 294 9.49 18.66 -0.74
CA ILE A 294 8.17 18.23 -0.29
C ILE A 294 8.10 18.08 1.24
N VAL A 295 9.14 17.50 1.85
CA VAL A 295 9.18 17.25 3.30
C VAL A 295 9.64 18.48 4.06
N SER A 296 10.46 19.36 3.46
CA SER A 296 10.92 20.61 4.07
C SER A 296 9.90 21.74 4.04
N GLY A 297 8.84 21.61 3.27
CA GLY A 297 7.76 22.61 3.25
C GLY A 297 8.09 23.86 2.42
N ASN A 298 9.16 23.82 1.63
CA ASN A 298 9.51 24.87 0.65
C ASN A 298 8.82 24.64 -0.70
#